data_df17be0795eea97d02ee17002dbfde84
#
_entry.id   df17be0795eea97d02ee17002dbfde84
#
_cell.length_a   1.000
_cell.length_b   1.000
_cell.length_c   1.000
_cell.angle_alpha   90.00
_cell.angle_beta   90.00
_cell.angle_gamma   90.00
#
_symmetry.space_group_name_H-M   'P 1'
#
loop_
_entity.id
_entity.type
_entity.pdbx_description
1 polymer ?
#
loop_
_entity_poly.entity_id
_entity_poly.type
_entity_poly.pdbx_seq_one_letter_code
_entity_poly.pdbx_strand_id
1 'polypeptide(L)'
;MAAKDLLNKGLLLHGIGAGVLKSVTNKIAEMTTSQSMKMDITATTEDVYGGDGLFPLYTYISKKEGNVEITNAEFKLSQVQIAQGTKITTGGKRNYRVLLTKASKNLIDGASLTGVETIAVIDPDGNDASKNVTVTETGGVTFGEGAAEGEYAVWFKATDANSVRAEMLKNAMPEVATFNWMFTTEDSEGNKYQIDIYARRVRADGELKIETERDKATAPSLKIKILDPGDGHDDFAVVTVTPLAA
;
A
#
# COMPACT_ATOMS: atom_id res chain seq x y z
N MET A 1 21.75 23.35 24.19
CA MET A 1 20.57 24.20 23.93
C MET A 1 19.49 23.83 24.95
N ALA A 2 18.89 24.79 25.65
CA ALA A 2 17.82 24.45 26.58
C ALA A 2 16.53 24.10 25.83
N ALA A 3 15.70 23.18 26.33
CA ALA A 3 14.45 22.76 25.68
C ALA A 3 13.50 23.93 25.35
N LYS A 4 13.54 25.02 26.14
CA LYS A 4 12.75 26.24 25.90
C LYS A 4 13.19 26.99 24.63
N ASP A 5 14.43 26.84 24.19
CA ASP A 5 14.94 27.55 23.00
C ASP A 5 14.38 26.93 21.72
N LEU A 6 13.92 25.67 21.78
CA LEU A 6 13.33 24.97 20.63
C LEU A 6 11.91 25.44 20.28
N LEU A 7 11.15 25.97 21.25
CA LEU A 7 9.76 26.41 21.04
C LEU A 7 9.62 27.50 19.96
N ASN A 8 10.61 28.39 19.85
CA ASN A 8 10.58 29.53 18.94
C ASN A 8 11.59 29.39 17.79
N LYS A 9 12.22 28.22 17.65
CA LYS A 9 13.22 27.97 16.60
C LYS A 9 12.52 27.71 15.28
N GLY A 10 12.84 28.50 14.27
CA GLY A 10 12.38 28.25 12.90
C GLY A 10 13.12 27.06 12.29
N LEU A 11 12.40 26.01 11.87
CA LEU A 11 12.94 24.85 11.19
C LEU A 11 12.52 24.85 9.72
N LEU A 12 13.46 24.56 8.84
CA LEU A 12 13.22 24.40 7.40
C LEU A 12 12.80 22.95 7.16
N LEU A 13 11.48 22.70 7.06
CA LEU A 13 10.97 21.35 6.86
C LEU A 13 11.35 20.85 5.45
N HIS A 14 12.38 20.05 5.39
CA HIS A 14 12.83 19.35 4.20
C HIS A 14 13.22 17.90 4.56
N GLY A 15 13.32 17.04 3.53
CA GLY A 15 13.53 15.63 3.74
C GLY A 15 12.21 14.87 3.89
N ILE A 16 12.26 13.57 3.69
CA ILE A 16 11.06 12.73 3.61
C ILE A 16 10.97 11.80 4.81
N GLY A 17 12.09 11.32 5.30
CA GLY A 17 12.15 10.43 6.46
C GLY A 17 11.67 9.00 6.19
N ALA A 18 11.41 8.30 7.28
CA ALA A 18 10.95 6.93 7.29
C ALA A 18 9.88 6.73 8.37
N GLY A 19 9.03 5.75 8.18
CA GLY A 19 8.00 5.44 9.16
C GLY A 19 7.61 3.99 9.23
N VAL A 20 6.83 3.68 10.24
CA VAL A 20 6.30 2.35 10.49
C VAL A 20 4.86 2.40 10.99
N LEU A 21 4.04 1.53 10.43
CA LEU A 21 2.73 1.17 10.96
C LEU A 21 2.82 -0.20 11.62
N LYS A 22 2.38 -0.28 12.86
CA LYS A 22 2.30 -1.55 13.59
C LYS A 22 0.87 -1.77 14.06
N SER A 23 0.23 -2.82 13.54
CA SER A 23 -1.13 -3.17 13.93
C SER A 23 -1.17 -3.83 15.32
N VAL A 24 -2.36 -3.87 15.90
CA VAL A 24 -2.62 -4.57 17.18
C VAL A 24 -2.34 -6.08 17.11
N THR A 25 -2.36 -6.67 15.91
CA THR A 25 -2.01 -8.08 15.66
C THR A 25 -0.55 -8.27 15.26
N ASN A 26 0.32 -7.27 15.52
CA ASN A 26 1.75 -7.27 15.20
C ASN A 26 2.09 -7.36 13.70
N LYS A 27 1.18 -7.01 12.80
CA LYS A 27 1.52 -6.78 11.41
C LYS A 27 2.29 -5.47 11.29
N ILE A 28 3.34 -5.45 10.50
CA ILE A 28 4.23 -4.30 10.36
C ILE A 28 4.32 -3.91 8.89
N ALA A 29 4.10 -2.62 8.61
CA ALA A 29 4.43 -2.01 7.32
C ALA A 29 5.48 -0.92 7.55
N GLU A 30 6.66 -1.16 7.04
CA GLU A 30 7.79 -0.22 7.07
C GLU A 30 7.83 0.58 5.77
N MET A 31 8.05 1.89 5.89
CA MET A 31 8.06 2.87 4.81
C MET A 31 9.40 3.62 4.84
N THR A 32 10.41 3.02 4.22
CA THR A 32 11.80 3.56 4.17
C THR A 32 12.12 4.23 2.84
N THR A 33 11.32 3.98 1.81
CA THR A 33 11.50 4.51 0.45
C THR A 33 10.41 5.52 0.07
N SER A 34 9.93 6.27 1.05
CA SER A 34 8.87 7.24 0.85
C SER A 34 9.35 8.43 0.01
N GLN A 35 8.48 8.93 -0.87
CA GLN A 35 8.72 10.13 -1.69
C GLN A 35 8.06 11.36 -1.10
N SER A 36 6.95 11.19 -0.39
CA SER A 36 6.27 12.26 0.32
C SER A 36 5.52 11.74 1.54
N MET A 37 5.40 12.59 2.54
CA MET A 37 4.49 12.41 3.68
C MET A 37 3.79 13.74 3.94
N LYS A 38 2.48 13.68 4.02
CA LYS A 38 1.62 14.82 4.35
C LYS A 38 0.76 14.44 5.54
N MET A 39 0.72 15.31 6.55
CA MET A 39 -0.15 15.18 7.72
C MET A 39 -1.00 16.43 7.83
N ASP A 40 -2.31 16.25 7.80
CA ASP A 40 -3.30 17.31 7.95
C ASP A 40 -4.10 17.07 9.23
N ILE A 41 -4.20 18.09 10.07
CA ILE A 41 -5.08 18.12 11.23
C ILE A 41 -6.05 19.27 11.04
N THR A 42 -7.33 18.95 10.99
CA THR A 42 -8.40 19.93 10.78
C THR A 42 -9.35 19.94 11.96
N ALA A 43 -9.88 21.12 12.27
CA ALA A 43 -10.93 21.29 13.27
C ALA A 43 -12.13 22.00 12.63
N THR A 44 -13.31 21.44 12.81
CA THR A 44 -14.57 22.07 12.43
C THR A 44 -15.12 22.79 13.65
N THR A 45 -15.47 24.05 13.49
CA THR A 45 -16.07 24.87 14.53
C THR A 45 -17.54 25.12 14.23
N GLU A 46 -18.34 25.19 15.27
CA GLU A 46 -19.75 25.59 15.18
C GLU A 46 -20.02 26.79 16.10
N ASP A 47 -20.83 27.70 15.59
CA ASP A 47 -21.19 28.93 16.27
C ASP A 47 -22.58 28.81 16.88
N VAL A 48 -22.70 29.23 18.14
CA VAL A 48 -23.97 29.31 18.83
C VAL A 48 -24.41 30.78 18.85
N TYR A 49 -25.56 31.07 18.28
CA TYR A 49 -26.18 32.37 18.23
C TYR A 49 -27.30 32.45 19.26
N GLY A 50 -27.52 33.62 19.85
CA GLY A 50 -28.61 33.87 20.78
C GLY A 50 -29.09 35.31 20.73
N GLY A 51 -30.41 35.52 20.95
CA GLY A 51 -31.03 36.81 20.82
C GLY A 51 -31.04 37.41 19.43
N ASP A 52 -31.17 38.70 19.30
CA ASP A 52 -31.17 39.45 18.02
C ASP A 52 -29.73 39.80 17.52
N GLY A 53 -28.71 39.17 18.09
CA GLY A 53 -27.31 39.47 17.79
C GLY A 53 -26.85 38.87 16.45
N LEU A 54 -26.12 39.69 15.68
CA LEU A 54 -25.49 39.23 14.41
C LEU A 54 -24.17 38.46 14.59
N PHE A 55 -23.63 38.46 15.82
CA PHE A 55 -22.38 37.77 16.17
C PHE A 55 -22.66 36.53 17.02
N PRO A 56 -21.85 35.47 16.85
CA PRO A 56 -21.98 34.28 17.69
C PRO A 56 -21.67 34.63 19.17
N LEU A 57 -22.47 34.11 20.08
CA LEU A 57 -22.22 34.19 21.52
C LEU A 57 -21.06 33.30 21.94
N TYR A 58 -20.91 32.16 21.27
CA TYR A 58 -19.92 31.15 21.58
C TYR A 58 -19.58 30.31 20.33
N THR A 59 -18.31 30.01 20.16
CA THR A 59 -17.81 29.11 19.12
C THR A 59 -17.15 27.91 19.77
N TYR A 60 -17.51 26.69 19.37
CA TYR A 60 -16.88 25.48 19.89
C TYR A 60 -16.39 24.58 18.75
N ILE A 61 -15.42 23.71 19.06
CA ILE A 61 -14.93 22.71 18.12
C ILE A 61 -15.87 21.52 18.16
N SER A 62 -16.60 21.27 17.07
CA SER A 62 -17.53 20.14 16.94
C SER A 62 -16.83 18.87 16.47
N LYS A 63 -15.72 19.00 15.73
CA LYS A 63 -14.99 17.85 15.18
C LYS A 63 -13.51 18.18 14.99
N LYS A 64 -12.65 17.20 15.29
CA LYS A 64 -11.24 17.18 14.87
C LYS A 64 -10.97 15.96 14.01
N GLU A 65 -10.24 16.13 12.93
CA GLU A 65 -9.82 15.05 12.05
C GLU A 65 -8.32 15.15 11.79
N GLY A 66 -7.66 14.00 11.79
CA GLY A 66 -6.26 13.88 11.41
C GLY A 66 -6.12 12.87 10.26
N ASN A 67 -5.45 13.27 9.21
CA ASN A 67 -5.18 12.42 8.06
C ASN A 67 -3.69 12.45 7.76
N VAL A 68 -3.15 11.29 7.37
CA VAL A 68 -1.77 11.15 6.91
C VAL A 68 -1.79 10.49 5.54
N GLU A 69 -1.10 11.07 4.58
CA GLU A 69 -0.91 10.52 3.25
C GLU A 69 0.58 10.31 3.00
N ILE A 70 0.95 9.09 2.61
CA ILE A 70 2.32 8.69 2.37
C ILE A 70 2.41 8.10 0.97
N THR A 71 3.33 8.63 0.16
CA THR A 71 3.63 8.09 -1.17
C THR A 71 4.98 7.39 -1.11
N ASN A 72 5.03 6.12 -1.50
CA ASN A 72 6.23 5.30 -1.47
C ASN A 72 6.77 5.04 -2.88
N ALA A 73 8.10 4.98 -3.02
CA ALA A 73 8.72 4.61 -4.30
C ALA A 73 8.58 3.12 -4.61
N GLU A 74 8.37 2.28 -3.59
CA GLU A 74 8.31 0.84 -3.71
C GLU A 74 6.94 0.29 -3.29
N PHE A 75 6.46 -0.70 -4.03
CA PHE A 75 5.28 -1.47 -3.67
C PHE A 75 5.67 -2.62 -2.74
N LYS A 76 5.07 -2.66 -1.54
CA LYS A 76 5.27 -3.74 -0.55
C LYS A 76 3.93 -4.39 -0.19
N LEU A 77 3.86 -5.72 -0.23
CA LEU A 77 2.64 -6.44 0.17
C LEU A 77 2.24 -6.21 1.65
N SER A 78 3.21 -5.89 2.52
CA SER A 78 2.93 -5.50 3.91
C SER A 78 2.09 -4.22 4.01
N GLN A 79 2.27 -3.28 3.08
CA GLN A 79 1.45 -2.07 2.99
C GLN A 79 0.02 -2.42 2.56
N VAL A 80 -0.13 -3.32 1.57
CA VAL A 80 -1.45 -3.85 1.16
C VAL A 80 -2.14 -4.55 2.33
N GLN A 81 -1.39 -5.33 3.11
CA GLN A 81 -1.92 -6.03 4.27
C GLN A 81 -2.55 -5.06 5.28
N ILE A 82 -1.85 -3.98 5.62
CA ILE A 82 -2.36 -2.99 6.57
C ILE A 82 -3.45 -2.13 5.94
N ALA A 83 -3.27 -1.70 4.67
CA ALA A 83 -4.24 -0.85 3.97
C ALA A 83 -5.60 -1.52 3.79
N GLN A 84 -5.62 -2.84 3.56
CA GLN A 84 -6.83 -3.60 3.23
C GLN A 84 -7.27 -4.58 4.33
N GLY A 85 -6.49 -4.73 5.41
CA GLY A 85 -6.75 -5.77 6.41
C GLY A 85 -6.61 -7.20 5.87
N THR A 86 -5.84 -7.39 4.80
CA THR A 86 -5.73 -8.66 4.09
C THR A 86 -4.90 -9.69 4.83
N LYS A 87 -5.10 -10.97 4.50
CA LYS A 87 -4.22 -12.05 4.93
C LYS A 87 -3.16 -12.29 3.84
N ILE A 88 -1.90 -12.33 4.26
CA ILE A 88 -0.80 -12.73 3.38
C ILE A 88 -0.53 -14.22 3.60
N THR A 89 -0.45 -14.98 2.51
CA THR A 89 -0.09 -16.40 2.51
C THR A 89 1.05 -16.65 1.53
N THR A 90 1.93 -17.57 1.89
CA THR A 90 2.98 -18.07 1.01
C THR A 90 2.45 -19.21 0.15
N GLY A 91 2.99 -19.33 -1.06
CA GLY A 91 2.48 -20.24 -2.08
C GLY A 91 1.21 -19.71 -2.75
N GLY A 92 0.95 -20.14 -3.93
CA GLY A 92 -0.22 -19.76 -4.69
C GLY A 92 -0.06 -20.03 -6.16
N LYS A 93 -1.02 -19.59 -6.96
CA LYS A 93 -0.96 -19.72 -8.42
C LYS A 93 -0.42 -18.43 -9.03
N ARG A 94 0.59 -18.58 -9.88
CA ARG A 94 1.17 -17.51 -10.68
C ARG A 94 0.60 -17.56 -12.10
N ASN A 95 0.38 -16.39 -12.70
CA ASN A 95 -0.01 -16.29 -14.11
C ASN A 95 1.21 -16.40 -15.01
N TYR A 96 1.05 -17.16 -16.09
CA TYR A 96 2.03 -17.34 -17.14
C TYR A 96 1.42 -17.04 -18.50
N ARG A 97 2.23 -16.54 -19.40
CA ARG A 97 1.96 -16.45 -20.83
C ARG A 97 3.11 -17.07 -21.59
N VAL A 98 2.83 -18.05 -22.41
CA VAL A 98 3.84 -18.71 -23.26
C VAL A 98 3.36 -18.72 -24.70
N LEU A 99 4.32 -18.75 -25.62
CA LEU A 99 4.08 -18.96 -27.05
C LEU A 99 4.46 -20.40 -27.40
N LEU A 100 3.55 -21.11 -28.00
CA LEU A 100 3.69 -22.53 -28.34
C LEU A 100 3.40 -22.73 -29.82
N THR A 101 4.03 -23.75 -30.38
CA THR A 101 3.73 -24.26 -31.72
C THR A 101 3.18 -25.68 -31.63
N LYS A 102 2.64 -26.23 -32.72
CA LYS A 102 2.16 -27.61 -32.73
C LYS A 102 3.22 -28.67 -32.34
N ALA A 103 4.50 -28.33 -32.44
CA ALA A 103 5.61 -29.19 -32.02
C ALA A 103 5.82 -29.19 -30.51
N SER A 104 5.27 -28.19 -29.80
CA SER A 104 5.40 -28.07 -28.34
C SER A 104 4.60 -29.16 -27.63
N LYS A 105 5.23 -29.84 -26.70
CA LYS A 105 4.60 -30.91 -25.90
C LYS A 105 4.33 -30.47 -24.47
N ASN A 106 4.95 -29.40 -24.03
CA ASN A 106 4.83 -28.86 -22.70
C ASN A 106 4.66 -27.34 -22.76
N LEU A 107 3.97 -26.76 -21.75
CA LEU A 107 3.82 -25.31 -21.58
C LEU A 107 5.18 -24.63 -21.38
N ILE A 108 6.05 -25.25 -20.60
CA ILE A 108 7.41 -24.80 -20.34
C ILE A 108 8.32 -26.03 -20.43
N ASP A 109 9.28 -26.02 -21.36
CA ASP A 109 10.20 -27.11 -21.52
C ASP A 109 11.11 -27.27 -20.30
N GLY A 110 11.25 -28.51 -19.83
CA GLY A 110 12.07 -28.85 -18.67
C GLY A 110 11.52 -28.44 -17.31
N ALA A 111 10.34 -27.82 -17.22
CA ALA A 111 9.72 -27.46 -15.96
C ALA A 111 8.67 -28.47 -15.53
N SER A 112 8.69 -28.85 -14.25
CA SER A 112 7.63 -29.63 -13.63
C SER A 112 6.59 -28.66 -13.05
N LEU A 113 5.47 -28.50 -13.75
CA LEU A 113 4.35 -27.67 -13.32
C LEU A 113 3.36 -28.52 -12.52
N THR A 114 2.65 -27.88 -11.59
CA THR A 114 1.58 -28.53 -10.80
C THR A 114 0.38 -27.60 -10.69
N GLY A 115 -0.82 -28.18 -10.68
CA GLY A 115 -2.07 -27.43 -10.51
C GLY A 115 -2.29 -26.42 -11.62
N VAL A 116 -1.94 -26.78 -12.86
CA VAL A 116 -2.11 -25.93 -14.04
C VAL A 116 -3.61 -25.71 -14.30
N GLU A 117 -3.99 -24.46 -14.45
CA GLU A 117 -5.32 -24.03 -14.86
C GLU A 117 -5.19 -23.15 -16.10
N THR A 118 -5.71 -23.60 -17.23
CA THR A 118 -5.73 -22.80 -18.45
C THR A 118 -6.73 -21.65 -18.31
N ILE A 119 -6.27 -20.44 -18.66
CA ILE A 119 -7.10 -19.23 -18.65
C ILE A 119 -7.64 -18.99 -20.07
N ALA A 120 -6.75 -19.03 -21.07
CA ALA A 120 -7.08 -18.82 -22.47
C ALA A 120 -6.04 -19.43 -23.38
N VAL A 121 -6.47 -19.92 -24.53
CA VAL A 121 -5.62 -20.36 -25.63
C VAL A 121 -6.02 -19.56 -26.85
N ILE A 122 -5.09 -18.82 -27.41
CA ILE A 122 -5.32 -17.94 -28.56
C ILE A 122 -4.53 -18.50 -29.74
N ASP A 123 -5.21 -18.74 -30.86
CA ASP A 123 -4.60 -19.23 -32.09
C ASP A 123 -3.79 -18.13 -32.82
N PRO A 124 -3.05 -18.47 -33.93
CA PRO A 124 -2.31 -17.47 -34.68
C PRO A 124 -3.18 -16.35 -35.29
N ASP A 125 -4.47 -16.59 -35.48
CA ASP A 125 -5.41 -15.66 -36.06
C ASP A 125 -6.10 -14.79 -34.98
N GLY A 126 -5.80 -15.02 -33.68
CA GLY A 126 -6.34 -14.27 -32.54
C GLY A 126 -7.65 -14.82 -31.98
N ASN A 127 -8.12 -16.00 -32.41
CA ASN A 127 -9.35 -16.61 -31.93
C ASN A 127 -9.11 -17.55 -30.73
N ASP A 128 -10.21 -17.85 -30.00
CA ASP A 128 -10.18 -18.85 -28.93
C ASP A 128 -9.99 -20.26 -29.49
N ALA A 129 -8.87 -20.89 -29.17
CA ALA A 129 -8.49 -22.23 -29.56
C ALA A 129 -8.59 -23.27 -28.43
N SER A 130 -9.27 -22.97 -27.34
CA SER A 130 -9.40 -23.85 -26.15
C SER A 130 -9.99 -25.23 -26.48
N LYS A 131 -10.73 -25.36 -27.60
CA LYS A 131 -11.27 -26.64 -28.08
C LYS A 131 -10.24 -27.49 -28.84
N ASN A 132 -9.25 -26.86 -29.42
CA ASN A 132 -8.24 -27.50 -30.31
C ASN A 132 -6.91 -27.75 -29.60
N VAL A 133 -6.76 -27.24 -28.36
CA VAL A 133 -5.52 -27.41 -27.60
C VAL A 133 -5.90 -27.87 -26.18
N THR A 134 -5.42 -29.04 -25.82
CA THR A 134 -5.63 -29.60 -24.48
C THR A 134 -4.38 -29.39 -23.65
N VAL A 135 -4.56 -28.84 -22.44
CA VAL A 135 -3.48 -28.64 -21.46
C VAL A 135 -3.78 -29.49 -20.23
N THR A 136 -2.81 -30.28 -19.80
CA THR A 136 -2.93 -31.12 -18.61
C THR A 136 -2.59 -30.34 -17.33
N GLU A 137 -3.01 -30.82 -16.17
CA GLU A 137 -2.68 -30.23 -14.84
C GLU A 137 -1.17 -30.21 -14.54
N THR A 138 -0.38 -30.98 -15.28
CA THR A 138 1.08 -31.03 -15.17
C THR A 138 1.79 -30.22 -16.24
N GLY A 139 1.04 -29.51 -17.10
CA GLY A 139 1.58 -28.63 -18.13
C GLY A 139 1.89 -29.32 -19.46
N GLY A 140 1.47 -30.57 -19.66
CA GLY A 140 1.53 -31.22 -20.99
C GLY A 140 0.53 -30.56 -21.93
N VAL A 141 0.92 -30.43 -23.20
CA VAL A 141 0.12 -29.79 -24.26
C VAL A 141 -0.09 -30.77 -25.43
N THR A 142 -1.32 -30.86 -25.92
CA THR A 142 -1.69 -31.62 -27.08
C THR A 142 -2.52 -30.77 -28.02
N PHE A 143 -2.13 -30.72 -29.28
CA PHE A 143 -2.85 -30.05 -30.34
C PHE A 143 -3.73 -31.03 -31.10
N GLY A 144 -5.00 -30.71 -31.28
CA GLY A 144 -5.94 -31.51 -32.08
C GLY A 144 -5.69 -31.37 -33.58
N GLU A 145 -6.31 -32.26 -34.35
CA GLU A 145 -6.13 -32.30 -35.84
C GLU A 145 -6.59 -31.00 -36.51
N GLY A 146 -7.53 -30.27 -35.92
CA GLY A 146 -8.04 -28.98 -36.44
C GLY A 146 -7.22 -27.76 -36.04
N ALA A 147 -6.12 -27.92 -35.32
CA ALA A 147 -5.28 -26.80 -34.93
C ALA A 147 -4.57 -26.18 -36.14
N ALA A 148 -4.59 -24.84 -36.27
CA ALA A 148 -3.89 -24.11 -37.33
C ALA A 148 -2.37 -24.19 -37.18
N GLU A 149 -1.63 -23.94 -38.26
CA GLU A 149 -0.18 -23.79 -38.18
C GLU A 149 0.17 -22.37 -37.63
N GLY A 150 1.18 -22.27 -36.78
CA GLY A 150 1.66 -21.02 -36.28
C GLY A 150 1.85 -21.00 -34.75
N GLU A 151 1.99 -19.81 -34.17
CA GLU A 151 2.21 -19.61 -32.74
C GLU A 151 0.89 -19.41 -32.00
N TYR A 152 0.68 -20.17 -30.94
CA TYR A 152 -0.42 -20.08 -30.01
C TYR A 152 0.02 -19.36 -28.76
N ALA A 153 -0.72 -18.34 -28.32
CA ALA A 153 -0.50 -17.73 -27.02
C ALA A 153 -1.35 -18.44 -25.95
N VAL A 154 -0.70 -19.12 -25.02
CA VAL A 154 -1.37 -19.83 -23.92
C VAL A 154 -1.19 -19.07 -22.61
N TRP A 155 -2.31 -18.68 -22.02
CA TRP A 155 -2.38 -18.08 -20.68
C TRP A 155 -2.84 -19.13 -19.69
N PHE A 156 -2.08 -19.31 -18.62
CA PHE A 156 -2.43 -20.28 -17.59
C PHE A 156 -1.94 -19.84 -16.22
N LYS A 157 -2.46 -20.48 -15.18
CA LYS A 157 -1.96 -20.42 -13.82
C LYS A 157 -1.30 -21.73 -13.46
N ALA A 158 -0.20 -21.69 -12.70
CA ALA A 158 0.39 -22.86 -12.09
C ALA A 158 0.81 -22.55 -10.65
N THR A 159 0.88 -23.58 -9.82
CA THR A 159 1.33 -23.47 -8.44
C THR A 159 2.80 -23.05 -8.39
N ASP A 160 3.11 -22.04 -7.60
CA ASP A 160 4.46 -21.57 -7.32
C ASP A 160 4.63 -21.42 -5.80
N ALA A 161 5.47 -22.28 -5.23
CA ALA A 161 5.72 -22.30 -3.78
C ALA A 161 6.40 -21.02 -3.26
N ASN A 162 7.11 -20.29 -4.15
CA ASN A 162 7.82 -19.06 -3.82
C ASN A 162 6.94 -17.81 -3.97
N SER A 163 5.71 -17.97 -4.45
CA SER A 163 4.79 -16.84 -4.57
C SER A 163 4.27 -16.41 -3.20
N VAL A 164 3.97 -15.10 -3.07
CA VAL A 164 3.29 -14.55 -1.89
C VAL A 164 2.00 -13.91 -2.37
N ARG A 165 0.91 -14.21 -1.70
CA ARG A 165 -0.43 -13.78 -2.08
C ARG A 165 -1.09 -12.96 -0.98
N ALA A 166 -1.65 -11.81 -1.34
CA ALA A 166 -2.54 -11.03 -0.50
C ALA A 166 -3.98 -11.21 -0.99
N GLU A 167 -4.86 -11.70 -0.13
CA GLU A 167 -6.28 -11.90 -0.44
C GLU A 167 -7.09 -10.69 0.04
N MET A 168 -7.63 -9.92 -0.90
CA MET A 168 -8.54 -8.82 -0.61
C MET A 168 -9.94 -9.39 -0.41
N LEU A 169 -10.35 -9.51 0.85
CA LEU A 169 -11.65 -10.06 1.19
C LEU A 169 -12.71 -8.94 1.20
N LYS A 170 -13.91 -9.25 0.69
CA LYS A 170 -15.04 -8.30 0.60
C LYS A 170 -15.36 -7.60 1.93
N ASN A 171 -15.21 -8.30 3.03
CA ASN A 171 -15.56 -7.82 4.38
C ASN A 171 -14.33 -7.54 5.25
N ALA A 172 -13.11 -7.59 4.68
CA ALA A 172 -11.92 -7.23 5.43
C ALA A 172 -11.90 -5.72 5.69
N MET A 173 -11.58 -5.34 6.91
CA MET A 173 -11.36 -3.94 7.28
C MET A 173 -9.91 -3.75 7.70
N PRO A 174 -9.31 -2.60 7.39
CA PRO A 174 -8.00 -2.25 7.89
C PRO A 174 -7.96 -2.33 9.42
N GLU A 175 -6.90 -2.92 9.94
CA GLU A 175 -6.70 -3.03 11.38
C GLU A 175 -6.31 -1.68 11.98
N VAL A 176 -6.62 -1.52 13.26
CA VAL A 176 -6.09 -0.41 14.04
C VAL A 176 -4.60 -0.62 14.25
N ALA A 177 -3.83 0.43 14.09
CA ALA A 177 -2.37 0.43 14.19
C ALA A 177 -1.86 1.65 14.97
N THR A 178 -0.61 1.60 15.38
CA THR A 178 0.17 2.79 15.78
C THR A 178 0.96 3.28 14.57
N PHE A 179 1.15 4.58 14.50
CA PHE A 179 1.95 5.23 13.46
C PHE A 179 3.13 5.94 14.08
N ASN A 180 4.33 5.68 13.55
CA ASN A 180 5.54 6.38 13.90
C ASN A 180 6.22 6.84 12.62
N TRP A 181 6.66 8.08 12.60
CA TRP A 181 7.39 8.69 11.49
C TRP A 181 8.53 9.52 12.02
N MET A 182 9.68 9.46 11.38
CA MET A 182 10.83 10.28 11.74
C MET A 182 11.50 10.85 10.50
N PHE A 183 11.95 12.07 10.57
CA PHE A 183 12.77 12.72 9.54
C PHE A 183 13.74 13.72 10.15
N THR A 184 14.81 13.99 9.42
CA THR A 184 15.81 14.99 9.82
C THR A 184 15.58 16.29 9.07
N THR A 185 15.69 17.39 9.77
CA THR A 185 15.57 18.75 9.21
C THR A 185 16.71 19.63 9.76
N GLU A 186 16.79 20.86 9.29
CA GLU A 186 17.76 21.81 9.77
C GLU A 186 17.15 23.19 9.99
N ASP A 187 17.83 24.02 10.77
CA ASP A 187 17.51 25.44 10.91
C ASP A 187 18.27 26.31 9.89
N SER A 188 18.03 27.61 9.90
CA SER A 188 18.71 28.57 9.03
C SER A 188 20.23 28.68 9.27
N GLU A 189 20.74 28.13 10.37
CA GLU A 189 22.14 28.12 10.75
C GLU A 189 22.81 26.78 10.40
N GLY A 190 22.07 25.81 9.86
CA GLY A 190 22.56 24.49 9.48
C GLY A 190 22.63 23.48 10.64
N ASN A 191 22.08 23.80 11.80
CA ASN A 191 21.98 22.83 12.89
C ASN A 191 20.90 21.79 12.58
N LYS A 192 21.18 20.51 12.84
CA LYS A 192 20.30 19.41 12.51
C LYS A 192 19.38 19.03 13.66
N TYR A 193 18.16 18.69 13.30
CA TYR A 193 17.11 18.25 14.23
C TYR A 193 16.43 17.01 13.69
N GLN A 194 16.04 16.11 14.58
CA GLN A 194 15.13 15.04 14.27
C GLN A 194 13.72 15.43 14.68
N ILE A 195 12.75 15.22 13.79
CA ILE A 195 11.34 15.36 14.09
C ILE A 195 10.73 13.97 14.11
N ASP A 196 10.11 13.63 15.22
CA ASP A 196 9.39 12.39 15.42
C ASP A 196 7.89 12.69 15.52
N ILE A 197 7.08 11.97 14.73
CA ILE A 197 5.63 12.06 14.76
C ILE A 197 5.10 10.69 15.20
N TYR A 198 4.32 10.69 16.26
CA TYR A 198 3.69 9.50 16.79
C TYR A 198 2.18 9.68 16.86
N ALA A 199 1.41 8.73 16.33
CA ALA A 199 -0.03 8.66 16.54
C ALA A 199 -0.40 7.28 17.13
N ARG A 200 -1.08 7.31 18.29
CA ARG A 200 -1.40 6.11 19.07
C ARG A 200 -2.35 5.18 18.37
N ARG A 201 -3.30 5.74 17.67
CA ARG A 201 -4.38 4.96 17.07
C ARG A 201 -4.71 5.51 15.71
N VAL A 202 -4.37 4.73 14.70
CA VAL A 202 -4.63 5.07 13.31
C VAL A 202 -5.28 3.89 12.60
N ARG A 203 -5.92 4.17 11.47
CA ARG A 203 -6.44 3.14 10.56
C ARG A 203 -6.28 3.61 9.14
N ALA A 204 -5.82 2.72 8.27
CA ALA A 204 -5.85 2.98 6.84
C ALA A 204 -7.30 3.15 6.37
N ASP A 205 -7.54 4.01 5.39
CA ASP A 205 -8.89 4.27 4.87
C ASP A 205 -9.42 3.19 3.93
N GLY A 206 -8.60 2.20 3.63
CA GLY A 206 -8.94 1.08 2.75
C GLY A 206 -8.71 1.39 1.28
N GLU A 207 -8.21 2.57 0.92
CA GLU A 207 -7.85 2.87 -0.46
C GLU A 207 -6.53 2.18 -0.85
N LEU A 208 -6.53 1.47 -1.96
CA LEU A 208 -5.35 0.90 -2.58
C LEU A 208 -5.34 1.24 -4.06
N LYS A 209 -4.37 2.03 -4.48
CA LYS A 209 -4.18 2.40 -5.87
C LYS A 209 -2.92 1.73 -6.40
N ILE A 210 -3.07 0.90 -7.43
CA ILE A 210 -1.97 0.26 -8.16
C ILE A 210 -2.06 0.75 -9.60
N GLU A 211 -1.10 1.54 -10.00
CA GLU A 211 -0.97 2.03 -11.37
C GLU A 211 0.36 1.56 -11.96
N THR A 212 0.35 1.24 -13.23
CA THR A 212 1.56 0.92 -13.99
C THR A 212 1.54 1.69 -15.29
N GLU A 213 2.56 2.48 -15.55
CA GLU A 213 2.75 3.18 -16.81
C GLU A 213 4.06 2.72 -17.46
N ARG A 214 4.08 2.73 -18.80
CA ARG A 214 5.34 2.56 -19.53
C ARG A 214 6.22 3.78 -19.26
N ASP A 215 7.48 3.53 -18.95
CA ASP A 215 8.50 4.56 -18.75
C ASP A 215 8.35 5.48 -17.53
N LYS A 216 7.41 5.16 -16.62
CA LYS A 216 7.28 5.84 -15.33
C LYS A 216 7.18 4.86 -14.18
N ALA A 217 7.95 5.10 -13.13
CA ALA A 217 7.75 4.44 -11.86
C ALA A 217 6.51 5.03 -11.18
N THR A 218 5.51 4.20 -10.92
CA THR A 218 4.31 4.62 -10.19
C THR A 218 4.53 4.40 -8.70
N ALA A 219 4.28 5.44 -7.93
CA ALA A 219 4.44 5.43 -6.49
C ALA A 219 3.09 5.11 -5.82
N PRO A 220 2.94 3.96 -5.13
CA PRO A 220 1.73 3.65 -4.40
C PRO A 220 1.54 4.61 -3.23
N SER A 221 0.31 5.05 -3.00
CA SER A 221 -0.05 5.89 -1.86
C SER A 221 -0.79 5.09 -0.79
N LEU A 222 -0.55 5.46 0.47
CA LEU A 222 -1.23 4.95 1.63
C LEU A 222 -1.87 6.11 2.38
N LYS A 223 -3.18 6.08 2.54
CA LYS A 223 -3.95 7.06 3.32
C LYS A 223 -4.36 6.47 4.65
N ILE A 224 -4.18 7.24 5.70
CA ILE A 224 -4.38 6.83 7.09
C ILE A 224 -5.19 7.90 7.80
N LYS A 225 -6.19 7.49 8.55
CA LYS A 225 -6.94 8.36 9.47
C LYS A 225 -6.42 8.18 10.89
N ILE A 226 -6.22 9.29 11.58
CA ILE A 226 -5.94 9.30 13.01
C ILE A 226 -7.28 9.19 13.74
N LEU A 227 -7.36 8.26 14.67
CA LEU A 227 -8.54 7.96 15.44
C LEU A 227 -8.39 8.49 16.88
N ASP A 228 -9.51 8.64 17.56
CA ASP A 228 -9.53 8.85 19.00
C ASP A 228 -8.75 7.71 19.69
N PRO A 229 -7.78 8.00 20.54
CA PRO A 229 -7.02 6.98 21.26
C PRO A 229 -7.91 6.05 22.10
N GLY A 230 -8.97 6.56 22.71
CA GLY A 230 -9.99 5.76 23.40
C GLY A 230 -9.52 5.07 24.68
N ASP A 231 -8.33 5.39 25.17
CA ASP A 231 -7.66 4.76 26.31
C ASP A 231 -7.42 5.73 27.49
N GLY A 232 -8.17 6.83 27.51
CA GLY A 232 -8.05 7.88 28.53
C GLY A 232 -6.90 8.85 28.29
N HIS A 233 -6.25 8.78 27.14
CA HIS A 233 -5.29 9.77 26.69
C HIS A 233 -5.97 10.87 25.90
N ASP A 234 -5.60 12.14 26.18
CA ASP A 234 -6.11 13.30 25.44
C ASP A 234 -5.29 13.58 24.16
N ASP A 235 -4.09 13.00 24.03
CA ASP A 235 -3.18 13.17 22.91
C ASP A 235 -3.45 12.13 21.82
N PHE A 236 -4.02 12.54 20.70
CA PHE A 236 -4.21 11.66 19.51
C PHE A 236 -2.96 11.55 18.66
N ALA A 237 -2.08 12.57 18.68
CA ALA A 237 -0.78 12.59 18.03
C ALA A 237 0.21 13.45 18.81
N VAL A 238 1.49 13.06 18.76
CA VAL A 238 2.59 13.77 19.41
C VAL A 238 3.64 14.09 18.38
N VAL A 239 4.14 15.30 18.36
CA VAL A 239 5.28 15.73 17.55
C VAL A 239 6.42 16.11 18.50
N THR A 240 7.56 15.46 18.34
CA THR A 240 8.76 15.70 19.15
C THR A 240 9.88 16.22 18.27
N VAL A 241 10.58 17.26 18.72
CA VAL A 241 11.76 17.82 18.05
C VAL A 241 12.96 17.60 18.94
N THR A 242 13.99 16.95 18.40
CA THR A 242 15.23 16.61 19.11
C THR A 242 16.45 17.18 18.38
N PRO A 243 17.29 18.00 19.01
CA PRO A 243 18.56 18.43 18.43
C PRO A 243 19.47 17.22 18.21
N LEU A 244 20.06 17.12 17.03
CA LEU A 244 21.09 16.12 16.77
C LEU A 244 22.46 16.71 17.10
N ALA A 245 23.31 15.91 17.74
CA ALA A 245 24.70 16.30 17.97
C ALA A 245 25.41 16.51 16.62
N ALA A 246 26.20 17.60 16.54
CA ALA A 246 27.00 17.90 15.37
C ALA A 246 28.10 16.86 15.15
#